data_4668efcbfda254dd173b9fb3279506cf
#
_entry.id   4668efcbfda254dd173b9fb3279506cf
#
_cell.length_a   1.000
_cell.length_b   1.000
_cell.length_c   1.000
_cell.angle_alpha   90.00
_cell.angle_beta   90.00
_cell.angle_gamma   90.00
#
_symmetry.space_group_name_H-M   'P 1'
#
loop_
_entity.id
_entity.type
_entity.pdbx_description
1 polymer ?
#
loop_
_entity_poly.entity_id
_entity_poly.type
_entity_poly.pdbx_seq_one_letter_code
_entity_poly.pdbx_strand_id
1 'polypeptide(L)'
;MRNRSIGILLAAVLFASCACLAQRTIDTVAPLRANQFTDQVYVGFDHTRTDYALATSDGNELATTNGVDVEYDMRRKEHLAYIATVRYGIGTPFDQSLITGAAGASYLLHYRRYEPYVHAMGGYTRLASQHAAGGMYLSNVNSGFMMLFGAGLDVKLSERWGMRAISLEDLYLPFGSARSTYWSVGSGVLYHFGRAR
;
A
#
# COMPACT_ATOMS: atom_id res chain seq x y z
N MET A 1 1.97 -12.59 21.66
CA MET A 1 2.45 -11.19 21.60
C MET A 1 3.92 -11.02 21.17
N ARG A 2 4.71 -12.08 20.95
CA ARG A 2 6.18 -12.02 20.75
C ARG A 2 6.66 -11.87 19.29
N ASN A 3 5.80 -12.06 18.28
CA ASN A 3 6.22 -12.02 16.86
C ASN A 3 6.08 -10.65 16.17
N ARG A 4 5.40 -9.69 16.79
CA ARG A 4 5.20 -8.34 16.17
C ARG A 4 6.47 -7.50 16.17
N SER A 5 7.33 -7.66 17.18
CA SER A 5 8.58 -6.91 17.29
C SER A 5 9.63 -7.32 16.24
N ILE A 6 9.56 -8.56 15.73
CA ILE A 6 10.52 -9.08 14.76
C ILE A 6 10.27 -8.47 13.37
N GLY A 7 9.01 -8.29 12.97
CA GLY A 7 8.67 -7.69 11.66
C GLY A 7 9.11 -6.22 11.56
N ILE A 8 8.88 -5.44 12.62
CA ILE A 8 9.28 -4.03 12.67
C ILE A 8 10.81 -3.91 12.70
N LEU A 9 11.49 -4.80 13.40
CA LEU A 9 12.95 -4.82 13.45
C LEU A 9 13.57 -5.18 12.09
N LEU A 10 12.97 -6.14 11.37
CA LEU A 10 13.42 -6.54 10.04
C LEU A 10 13.21 -5.42 9.01
N ALA A 11 12.08 -4.72 9.06
CA ALA A 11 11.82 -3.57 8.22
C ALA A 11 12.81 -2.43 8.51
N ALA A 12 13.07 -2.13 9.79
CA ALA A 12 14.02 -1.10 10.19
C ALA A 12 15.47 -1.44 9.77
N VAL A 13 15.87 -2.71 9.84
CA VAL A 13 17.19 -3.19 9.40
C VAL A 13 17.32 -3.12 7.88
N LEU A 14 16.29 -3.48 7.12
CA LEU A 14 16.27 -3.33 5.67
C LEU A 14 16.36 -1.86 5.23
N PHE A 15 15.63 -0.96 5.90
CA PHE A 15 15.72 0.48 5.65
C PHE A 15 17.09 1.06 5.99
N ALA A 16 17.67 0.67 7.12
CA ALA A 16 19.01 1.10 7.54
C ALA A 16 20.08 0.60 6.57
N SER A 17 19.95 -0.63 6.05
CA SER A 17 20.89 -1.21 5.08
C SER A 17 20.82 -0.49 3.73
N CYS A 18 19.63 -0.13 3.26
CA CYS A 18 19.45 0.67 2.05
C CYS A 18 20.03 2.08 2.20
N ALA A 19 19.86 2.72 3.36
CA ALA A 19 20.40 4.05 3.64
C ALA A 19 21.94 4.04 3.68
N CYS A 20 22.56 3.01 4.26
CA CYS A 20 24.01 2.86 4.30
C CYS A 20 24.64 2.59 2.92
N LEU A 21 23.95 1.84 2.05
CA LEU A 21 24.40 1.61 0.67
C LEU A 21 24.28 2.88 -0.19
N ALA A 22 23.28 3.72 0.09
CA ALA A 22 23.10 5.00 -0.60
C ALA A 22 24.21 6.02 -0.30
N GLN A 23 24.80 5.97 0.89
CA GLN A 23 25.89 6.91 1.27
C GLN A 23 27.25 6.59 0.64
N ARG A 24 27.48 5.39 0.14
CA ARG A 24 28.80 4.98 -0.36
C ARG A 24 29.09 5.27 -1.84
N THR A 25 28.11 5.76 -2.60
CA THR A 25 28.27 5.97 -4.05
C THR A 25 27.88 7.39 -4.50
N ILE A 26 28.19 8.41 -3.71
CA ILE A 26 28.01 9.83 -4.08
C ILE A 26 29.21 10.33 -4.90
N ASP A 27 29.77 9.55 -5.80
CA ASP A 27 30.77 10.05 -6.73
C ASP A 27 30.33 9.86 -8.19
N THR A 28 30.06 11.02 -8.82
CA THR A 28 30.29 11.33 -10.24
C THR A 28 29.44 10.63 -11.30
N VAL A 29 28.15 10.47 -11.11
CA VAL A 29 27.24 10.36 -12.26
C VAL A 29 26.28 11.55 -12.21
N ALA A 30 26.35 12.39 -13.27
CA ALA A 30 25.43 13.51 -13.44
C ALA A 30 24.01 13.05 -13.10
N PRO A 31 23.29 13.75 -12.21
CA PRO A 31 21.95 13.36 -11.86
C PRO A 31 21.17 13.27 -13.17
N LEU A 32 20.61 12.10 -13.47
CA LEU A 32 19.56 11.99 -14.48
C LEU A 32 18.59 13.09 -14.10
N ARG A 33 18.45 14.11 -14.94
CA ARG A 33 17.72 15.35 -14.70
C ARG A 33 16.51 15.06 -13.83
N ALA A 34 16.55 15.59 -12.62
CA ALA A 34 15.54 15.36 -11.62
C ALA A 34 14.18 15.60 -12.26
N ASN A 35 13.39 14.54 -12.30
CA ASN A 35 11.96 14.51 -12.57
C ASN A 35 11.41 15.55 -13.55
N GLN A 36 11.39 15.16 -14.81
CA GLN A 36 10.59 15.84 -15.82
C GLN A 36 9.08 15.58 -15.69
N PHE A 37 8.67 14.75 -14.74
CA PHE A 37 7.27 14.33 -14.58
C PHE A 37 6.71 14.85 -13.26
N THR A 38 5.58 15.53 -13.37
CA THR A 38 4.88 16.07 -12.21
C THR A 38 3.86 15.09 -11.63
N ASP A 39 3.36 14.17 -12.44
CA ASP A 39 2.27 13.29 -12.05
C ASP A 39 2.52 11.85 -12.51
N GLN A 40 1.98 10.89 -11.76
CA GLN A 40 2.00 9.48 -12.15
C GLN A 40 0.69 8.78 -11.76
N VAL A 41 0.36 7.75 -12.51
CA VAL A 41 -0.70 6.79 -12.16
C VAL A 41 -0.06 5.43 -11.94
N TYR A 42 -0.42 4.81 -10.85
CA TYR A 42 -0.13 3.42 -10.54
C TYR A 42 -1.37 2.58 -10.73
N VAL A 43 -1.21 1.41 -11.31
CA VAL A 43 -2.21 0.35 -11.33
C VAL A 43 -1.53 -0.94 -10.94
N GLY A 44 -2.03 -1.55 -9.89
CA GLY A 44 -1.41 -2.73 -9.33
C GLY A 44 -2.39 -3.74 -8.78
N PHE A 45 -1.80 -4.83 -8.35
CA PHE A 45 -2.47 -5.91 -7.64
C PHE A 45 -1.96 -5.92 -6.22
N ASP A 46 -2.87 -6.10 -5.26
CA ASP A 46 -2.56 -6.22 -3.85
C ASP A 46 -3.15 -7.48 -3.24
N HIS A 47 -2.43 -8.01 -2.26
CA HIS A 47 -2.85 -9.06 -1.37
C HIS A 47 -2.91 -8.50 0.05
N THR A 48 -4.11 -8.43 0.60
CA THR A 48 -4.35 -7.90 1.94
C THR A 48 -4.75 -9.03 2.87
N ARG A 49 -4.11 -9.09 4.04
CA ARG A 49 -4.42 -10.04 5.10
C ARG A 49 -4.79 -9.30 6.37
N THR A 50 -5.84 -9.73 7.00
CA THR A 50 -6.29 -9.17 8.27
C THR A 50 -5.72 -9.97 9.43
N ASP A 51 -5.59 -9.34 10.60
CA ASP A 51 -5.39 -10.04 11.87
C ASP A 51 -6.73 -10.37 12.56
N TYR A 52 -7.84 -10.02 11.89
CA TYR A 52 -9.19 -10.30 12.35
C TYR A 52 -9.56 -11.74 11.97
N ALA A 53 -9.76 -12.56 12.99
CA ALA A 53 -10.23 -13.92 12.81
C ALA A 53 -11.75 -13.92 12.72
N LEU A 54 -12.25 -14.41 11.60
CA LEU A 54 -13.68 -14.71 11.44
C LEU A 54 -13.96 -16.09 11.98
N ALA A 55 -14.99 -16.20 12.81
CA ALA A 55 -15.46 -17.50 13.28
C ALA A 55 -16.10 -18.26 12.11
N THR A 56 -15.48 -19.33 11.68
CA THR A 56 -16.00 -20.27 10.69
C THR A 56 -16.47 -21.55 11.38
N SER A 57 -17.16 -22.43 10.65
CA SER A 57 -17.53 -23.77 11.15
C SER A 57 -16.31 -24.61 11.53
N ASP A 58 -15.17 -24.37 10.91
CA ASP A 58 -13.94 -25.14 11.05
C ASP A 58 -12.89 -24.48 11.95
N GLY A 59 -13.23 -23.36 12.58
CA GLY A 59 -12.35 -22.61 13.46
C GLY A 59 -12.27 -21.11 13.09
N ASN A 60 -11.23 -20.44 13.59
CA ASN A 60 -10.99 -19.04 13.29
C ASN A 60 -10.08 -18.92 12.07
N GLU A 61 -10.60 -18.43 10.95
CA GLU A 61 -9.83 -18.16 9.74
C GLU A 61 -9.53 -16.68 9.60
N LEU A 62 -8.29 -16.37 9.20
CA LEU A 62 -7.90 -15.00 8.89
C LEU A 62 -8.46 -14.60 7.53
N ALA A 63 -9.14 -13.46 7.49
CA ALA A 63 -9.65 -12.94 6.24
C ALA A 63 -8.50 -12.46 5.34
N THR A 64 -8.57 -12.84 4.08
CA THR A 64 -7.64 -12.40 3.04
C THR A 64 -8.42 -11.85 1.86
N THR A 65 -7.93 -10.76 1.28
CA THR A 65 -8.50 -10.20 0.04
C THR A 65 -7.39 -10.02 -1.00
N ASN A 66 -7.75 -10.28 -2.25
CA ASN A 66 -6.92 -9.98 -3.40
C ASN A 66 -7.61 -8.89 -4.20
N GLY A 67 -6.88 -7.87 -4.58
CA GLY A 67 -7.47 -6.68 -5.15
C GLY A 67 -6.68 -6.01 -6.24
N VAL A 68 -7.31 -5.00 -6.79
CA VAL A 68 -6.71 -4.04 -7.71
C VAL A 68 -6.65 -2.70 -7.01
N ASP A 69 -5.49 -2.06 -7.08
CA ASP A 69 -5.22 -0.74 -6.57
C ASP A 69 -4.92 0.23 -7.72
N VAL A 70 -5.56 1.38 -7.68
CA VAL A 70 -5.31 2.49 -8.60
C VAL A 70 -4.93 3.70 -7.76
N GLU A 71 -3.74 4.22 -7.98
CA GLU A 71 -3.19 5.35 -7.24
C GLU A 71 -2.80 6.48 -8.20
N TYR A 72 -3.08 7.69 -7.81
CA TYR A 72 -2.67 8.89 -8.49
C TYR A 72 -1.74 9.70 -7.60
N ASP A 73 -0.52 9.96 -8.10
CA ASP A 73 0.48 10.74 -7.41
C ASP A 73 0.71 12.07 -8.11
N MET A 74 0.51 13.14 -7.38
CA MET A 74 0.76 14.50 -7.81
C MET A 74 2.07 15.00 -7.18
N ARG A 75 3.15 14.99 -7.94
CA ARG A 75 4.46 15.44 -7.47
C ARG A 75 4.54 16.96 -7.44
N ARG A 76 4.82 17.54 -6.29
CA ARG A 76 4.90 18.99 -6.08
C ARG A 76 6.30 19.48 -5.77
N LYS A 77 7.13 18.62 -5.20
CA LYS A 77 8.54 18.90 -4.88
C LYS A 77 9.35 17.64 -5.20
N GLU A 78 10.66 17.81 -5.19
CA GLU A 78 11.61 16.73 -5.49
C GLU A 78 11.31 15.45 -4.66
N HIS A 79 10.98 15.61 -3.40
CA HIS A 79 10.78 14.48 -2.47
C HIS A 79 9.34 14.36 -1.97
N LEU A 80 8.41 15.20 -2.40
CA LEU A 80 7.05 15.21 -1.87
C LEU A 80 6.01 15.07 -2.97
N ALA A 81 5.14 14.08 -2.84
CA ALA A 81 3.95 13.91 -3.64
C ALA A 81 2.70 13.90 -2.76
N TYR A 82 1.58 14.41 -3.30
CA TYR A 82 0.25 14.13 -2.78
C TYR A 82 -0.28 12.92 -3.52
N ILE A 83 -0.85 12.00 -2.76
CA ILE A 83 -1.34 10.74 -3.31
C ILE A 83 -2.82 10.55 -3.00
N ALA A 84 -3.51 9.90 -3.91
CA ALA A 84 -4.88 9.44 -3.72
C ALA A 84 -5.01 8.03 -4.31
N THR A 85 -5.61 7.11 -3.57
CA THR A 85 -5.78 5.73 -3.98
C THR A 85 -7.22 5.27 -3.86
N VAL A 86 -7.61 4.38 -4.78
CA VAL A 86 -8.85 3.61 -4.70
C VAL A 86 -8.50 2.15 -4.90
N ARG A 87 -8.91 1.32 -3.95
CA ARG A 87 -8.66 -0.11 -3.95
C ARG A 87 -9.97 -0.88 -3.89
N TYR A 88 -10.05 -1.95 -4.68
CA TYR A 88 -11.12 -2.91 -4.63
C TYR A 88 -10.55 -4.32 -4.53
N GLY A 89 -10.93 -5.04 -3.50
CA GLY A 89 -10.49 -6.41 -3.26
C GLY A 89 -11.68 -7.35 -3.02
N ILE A 90 -11.51 -8.59 -3.44
CA ILE A 90 -12.41 -9.71 -3.14
C ILE A 90 -11.64 -10.75 -2.36
N GLY A 91 -12.30 -11.43 -1.45
CA GLY A 91 -11.58 -12.31 -0.53
C GLY A 91 -12.37 -13.45 0.05
N THR A 92 -11.65 -14.22 0.85
CA THR A 92 -12.13 -15.40 1.57
C THR A 92 -11.78 -15.27 3.05
N PRO A 93 -12.50 -15.97 3.95
CA PRO A 93 -13.74 -16.71 3.73
C PRO A 93 -14.95 -15.77 3.53
N PHE A 94 -16.09 -16.29 3.08
CA PHE A 94 -17.38 -15.61 3.07
C PHE A 94 -17.57 -14.50 2.02
N ASP A 95 -17.11 -14.69 0.81
CA ASP A 95 -17.34 -13.73 -0.30
C ASP A 95 -17.18 -12.29 0.14
N GLN A 96 -16.00 -11.97 0.66
CA GLN A 96 -15.69 -10.66 1.17
C GLN A 96 -15.38 -9.70 0.02
N SER A 97 -15.83 -8.47 0.18
CA SER A 97 -15.40 -7.36 -0.67
C SER A 97 -14.89 -6.21 0.18
N LEU A 98 -13.72 -5.71 -0.18
CA LEU A 98 -13.08 -4.56 0.46
C LEU A 98 -13.00 -3.42 -0.55
N ILE A 99 -13.59 -2.29 -0.22
CA ILE A 99 -13.46 -1.05 -1.00
C ILE A 99 -12.79 -0.02 -0.11
N THR A 100 -11.72 0.58 -0.60
CA THR A 100 -10.95 1.56 0.14
C THR A 100 -10.70 2.78 -0.74
N GLY A 101 -10.89 3.96 -0.19
CA GLY A 101 -10.49 5.22 -0.80
C GLY A 101 -9.71 6.06 0.20
N ALA A 102 -8.51 6.49 -0.16
CA ALA A 102 -7.63 7.26 0.71
C ALA A 102 -6.87 8.35 -0.03
N ALA A 103 -6.47 9.36 0.71
CA ALA A 103 -5.59 10.41 0.21
C ALA A 103 -4.59 10.83 1.29
N GLY A 104 -3.44 11.32 0.86
CA GLY A 104 -2.39 11.71 1.79
C GLY A 104 -1.13 12.25 1.11
N ALA A 105 0.01 11.95 1.70
CA ALA A 105 1.29 12.38 1.20
C ALA A 105 2.30 11.24 1.17
N SER A 106 3.19 11.29 0.20
CA SER A 106 4.31 10.39 0.02
C SER A 106 5.61 11.16 0.03
N TYR A 107 6.62 10.60 0.68
CA TYR A 107 7.99 11.07 0.64
C TYR A 107 8.84 10.10 -0.17
N LEU A 108 9.48 10.63 -1.24
CA LEU A 108 10.22 9.83 -2.23
C LEU A 108 11.72 10.12 -2.11
N LEU A 109 12.52 9.06 -2.19
CA LEU A 109 13.97 9.15 -2.29
C LEU A 109 14.38 8.75 -3.71
N HIS A 110 15.15 9.60 -4.38
CA HIS A 110 15.55 9.36 -5.76
C HIS A 110 16.97 8.79 -5.80
N TYR A 111 17.10 7.56 -6.28
CA TYR A 111 18.39 6.92 -6.46
C TYR A 111 18.47 6.25 -7.83
N ARG A 112 18.98 6.97 -8.82
CA ARG A 112 19.11 6.51 -10.22
C ARG A 112 17.76 6.05 -10.81
N ARG A 113 17.57 4.71 -10.90
CA ARG A 113 16.35 4.06 -11.39
C ARG A 113 15.39 3.64 -10.27
N TYR A 114 15.83 3.74 -9.03
CA TYR A 114 15.11 3.28 -7.86
C TYR A 114 14.55 4.48 -7.11
N GLU A 115 13.30 4.43 -6.77
CA GLU A 115 12.61 5.44 -5.98
C GLU A 115 11.95 4.76 -4.76
N PRO A 116 12.71 4.53 -3.68
CA PRO A 116 12.08 4.13 -2.41
C PRO A 116 11.15 5.24 -1.93
N TYR A 117 10.00 4.85 -1.39
CA TYR A 117 9.05 5.81 -0.85
C TYR A 117 8.46 5.33 0.47
N VAL A 118 7.94 6.29 1.22
CA VAL A 118 7.07 6.06 2.36
C VAL A 118 5.86 6.96 2.22
N HIS A 119 4.68 6.48 2.63
CA HIS A 119 3.48 7.28 2.56
C HIS A 119 2.62 7.16 3.82
N ALA A 120 1.79 8.18 4.05
CA ALA A 120 0.76 8.20 5.06
C ALA A 120 -0.50 8.79 4.45
N MET A 121 -1.61 8.07 4.59
CA MET A 121 -2.91 8.46 4.03
C MET A 121 -4.01 8.30 5.07
N GLY A 122 -5.04 9.12 4.92
CA GLY A 122 -6.31 8.97 5.62
C GLY A 122 -7.43 8.74 4.63
N GLY A 123 -8.42 7.96 5.01
CA GLY A 123 -9.49 7.64 4.09
C GLY A 123 -10.65 6.92 4.71
N TYR A 124 -11.39 6.27 3.86
CA TYR A 124 -12.58 5.53 4.23
C TYR A 124 -12.54 4.15 3.60
N THR A 125 -12.94 3.14 4.38
CA THR A 125 -13.04 1.77 3.90
C THR A 125 -14.40 1.19 4.18
N ARG A 126 -14.83 0.29 3.31
CA ARG A 126 -16.04 -0.52 3.46
C ARG A 126 -15.67 -1.97 3.23
N LEU A 127 -15.90 -2.77 4.24
CA LEU A 127 -15.79 -4.22 4.19
C LEU A 127 -17.20 -4.80 4.20
N ALA A 128 -17.56 -5.54 3.17
CA ALA A 128 -18.80 -6.33 3.13
C ALA A 128 -18.44 -7.81 3.11
N SER A 129 -19.12 -8.60 3.91
CA SER A 129 -18.99 -10.07 3.94
C SER A 129 -20.35 -10.70 3.87
N GLN A 130 -20.48 -11.82 3.14
CA GLN A 130 -21.69 -12.62 3.07
C GLN A 130 -21.40 -13.98 3.70
N HIS A 131 -22.18 -14.36 4.65
CA HIS A 131 -22.04 -15.63 5.34
C HIS A 131 -23.33 -16.45 5.20
N ALA A 132 -23.21 -17.68 4.73
CA ALA A 132 -24.31 -18.61 4.67
C ALA A 132 -24.35 -19.42 5.96
N ALA A 133 -25.36 -19.21 6.81
CA ALA A 133 -25.59 -19.98 8.02
C ALA A 133 -27.01 -20.54 8.03
N GLY A 134 -27.16 -21.87 8.11
CA GLY A 134 -28.47 -22.52 8.24
C GLY A 134 -29.42 -22.27 7.07
N GLY A 135 -28.91 -22.07 5.84
CA GLY A 135 -29.70 -21.76 4.64
C GLY A 135 -30.13 -20.31 4.50
N MET A 136 -29.68 -19.42 5.38
CA MET A 136 -29.86 -17.98 5.28
C MET A 136 -28.53 -17.28 4.96
N TYR A 137 -28.58 -16.27 4.06
CA TYR A 137 -27.45 -15.41 3.80
C TYR A 137 -27.48 -14.24 4.79
N LEU A 138 -26.49 -14.18 5.66
CA LEU A 138 -26.26 -13.04 6.54
C LEU A 138 -25.24 -12.12 5.88
N SER A 139 -25.61 -10.90 5.61
CA SER A 139 -24.68 -9.88 5.14
C SER A 139 -24.26 -8.97 6.28
N ASN A 140 -22.96 -8.80 6.45
CA ASN A 140 -22.39 -7.85 7.40
C ASN A 140 -21.60 -6.79 6.62
N VAL A 141 -21.89 -5.53 6.89
CA VAL A 141 -21.19 -4.41 6.28
C VAL A 141 -20.61 -3.53 7.37
N ASN A 142 -19.28 -3.48 7.41
CA ASN A 142 -18.53 -2.59 8.29
C ASN A 142 -17.89 -1.51 7.44
N SER A 143 -18.04 -0.27 7.87
CA SER A 143 -17.43 0.86 7.16
C SER A 143 -17.01 1.95 8.11
N GLY A 144 -15.96 2.69 7.76
CA GLY A 144 -15.53 3.81 8.56
C GLY A 144 -14.18 4.39 8.14
N PHE A 145 -13.73 5.34 8.93
CA PHE A 145 -12.45 6.01 8.71
C PHE A 145 -11.27 5.05 8.92
N MET A 146 -10.23 5.24 8.12
CA MET A 146 -9.00 4.47 8.24
C MET A 146 -7.77 5.36 8.11
N MET A 147 -6.67 4.86 8.63
CA MET A 147 -5.32 5.35 8.35
C MET A 147 -4.52 4.27 7.65
N LEU A 148 -3.75 4.66 6.65
CA LEU A 148 -2.90 3.78 5.88
C LEU A 148 -1.48 4.32 5.92
N PHE A 149 -0.54 3.46 6.31
CA PHE A 149 0.88 3.75 6.31
C PHE A 149 1.58 2.72 5.45
N GLY A 150 2.48 3.17 4.59
CA GLY A 150 3.14 2.25 3.69
C GLY A 150 4.53 2.68 3.30
N ALA A 151 5.24 1.73 2.72
CA ALA A 151 6.54 1.92 2.14
C ALA A 151 6.69 1.00 0.92
N GLY A 152 7.49 1.41 -0.05
CA GLY A 152 7.70 0.59 -1.23
C GLY A 152 8.90 1.03 -2.04
N LEU A 153 9.03 0.37 -3.18
CA LEU A 153 10.10 0.60 -4.12
C LEU A 153 9.54 0.69 -5.53
N ASP A 154 9.65 1.87 -6.10
CA ASP A 154 9.35 2.12 -7.51
C ASP A 154 10.64 2.01 -8.33
N VAL A 155 10.56 1.37 -9.50
CA VAL A 155 11.68 1.15 -10.41
C VAL A 155 11.35 1.76 -11.76
N LYS A 156 12.13 2.75 -12.18
CA LYS A 156 11.95 3.40 -13.47
C LYS A 156 12.48 2.53 -14.60
N LEU A 157 11.62 2.13 -15.52
CA LEU A 157 11.96 1.28 -16.67
C LEU A 157 12.28 2.12 -17.91
N SER A 158 11.53 3.21 -18.11
CA SER A 158 11.72 4.16 -19.20
C SER A 158 11.33 5.57 -18.77
N GLU A 159 11.30 6.52 -19.70
CA GLU A 159 10.87 7.89 -19.41
C GLU A 159 9.41 7.97 -18.93
N ARG A 160 8.53 7.10 -19.44
CA ARG A 160 7.11 7.13 -19.13
C ARG A 160 6.62 5.93 -18.32
N TRP A 161 7.38 4.86 -18.27
CA TRP A 161 6.98 3.63 -17.63
C TRP A 161 7.88 3.28 -16.47
N GLY A 162 7.28 2.87 -15.40
CA GLY A 162 7.91 2.30 -14.22
C GLY A 162 7.15 1.08 -13.74
N MET A 163 7.68 0.44 -12.73
CA MET A 163 7.00 -0.60 -11.98
C MET A 163 7.18 -0.34 -10.49
N ARG A 164 6.14 -0.58 -9.72
CA ARG A 164 6.24 -0.73 -8.28
C ARG A 164 6.64 -2.17 -8.01
N ALA A 165 7.90 -2.37 -7.66
CA ALA A 165 8.43 -3.72 -7.44
C ALA A 165 7.79 -4.35 -6.20
N ILE A 166 7.56 -3.54 -5.17
CA ILE A 166 6.89 -3.93 -3.94
C ILE A 166 6.27 -2.71 -3.26
N SER A 167 5.07 -2.89 -2.74
CA SER A 167 4.42 -2.01 -1.76
C SER A 167 4.08 -2.82 -0.53
N LEU A 168 4.39 -2.30 0.64
CA LEU A 168 4.05 -2.86 1.94
C LEU A 168 3.26 -1.82 2.69
N GLU A 169 2.06 -2.18 3.11
CA GLU A 169 1.15 -1.25 3.74
C GLU A 169 0.50 -1.84 4.98
N ASP A 170 0.25 -0.99 5.95
CA ASP A 170 -0.50 -1.30 7.15
C ASP A 170 -1.74 -0.38 7.21
N LEU A 171 -2.91 -0.99 7.14
CA LEU A 171 -4.20 -0.32 7.32
C LEU A 171 -4.61 -0.40 8.77
N TYR A 172 -4.76 0.74 9.38
CA TYR A 172 -5.29 0.86 10.73
C TYR A 172 -6.76 1.29 10.69
N LEU A 173 -7.63 0.44 11.24
CA LEU A 173 -9.06 0.67 11.34
C LEU A 173 -9.46 0.89 12.80
N PRO A 174 -9.79 2.10 13.21
CA PRO A 174 -10.20 2.38 14.59
C PRO A 174 -11.69 2.07 14.82
N PHE A 175 -12.20 0.92 14.33
CA PHE A 175 -13.61 0.55 14.50
C PHE A 175 -13.88 -0.14 15.81
N GLY A 176 -14.80 0.42 16.59
CA GLY A 176 -15.38 -0.20 17.78
C GLY A 176 -14.36 -0.54 18.86
N SER A 177 -14.67 -1.57 19.64
CA SER A 177 -13.81 -2.07 20.72
C SER A 177 -12.64 -2.93 20.23
N ALA A 178 -12.64 -3.36 18.98
CA ALA A 178 -11.59 -4.15 18.36
C ALA A 178 -10.76 -3.29 17.41
N ARG A 179 -9.49 -3.07 17.74
CA ARG A 179 -8.51 -2.49 16.80
C ARG A 179 -8.14 -3.57 15.81
N SER A 180 -8.46 -3.35 14.55
CA SER A 180 -8.06 -4.26 13.48
C SER A 180 -6.95 -3.63 12.66
N THR A 181 -5.88 -4.37 12.43
CA THR A 181 -4.81 -4.00 11.52
C THR A 181 -4.82 -4.97 10.34
N TYR A 182 -4.65 -4.41 9.17
CA TYR A 182 -4.58 -5.15 7.91
C TYR A 182 -3.24 -4.84 7.29
N TRP A 183 -2.47 -5.84 6.94
CA TRP A 183 -1.28 -5.62 6.17
C TRP A 183 -1.49 -6.04 4.71
N SER A 184 -0.93 -5.28 3.81
CA SER A 184 -1.05 -5.48 2.38
C SER A 184 0.31 -5.54 1.72
N VAL A 185 0.43 -6.39 0.72
CA VAL A 185 1.59 -6.47 -0.17
C VAL A 185 1.09 -6.31 -1.59
N GLY A 186 1.68 -5.38 -2.33
CA GLY A 186 1.28 -5.08 -3.69
C GLY A 186 2.45 -4.93 -4.64
N SER A 187 2.13 -5.02 -5.94
CA SER A 187 3.03 -4.69 -7.05
C SER A 187 2.23 -4.27 -8.27
N GLY A 188 2.84 -3.52 -9.18
CA GLY A 188 2.12 -3.06 -10.36
C GLY A 188 2.94 -2.19 -11.30
N VAL A 189 2.23 -1.50 -12.17
CA VAL A 189 2.82 -0.67 -13.22
C VAL A 189 2.56 0.80 -12.93
N LEU A 190 3.56 1.63 -13.23
CA LEU A 190 3.53 3.07 -13.11
C LEU A 190 3.58 3.71 -14.50
N TYR A 191 2.73 4.70 -14.71
CA TYR A 191 2.78 5.54 -15.90
C TYR A 191 2.98 7.00 -15.48
N HIS A 192 4.07 7.59 -15.99
CA HIS A 192 4.43 8.98 -15.70
C HIS A 192 3.93 9.88 -16.81
N PHE A 193 3.28 10.99 -16.46
CA PHE A 193 2.76 11.97 -17.41
C PHE A 193 2.98 13.40 -16.87
N GLY A 194 2.90 14.36 -17.78
CA GLY A 194 3.19 15.76 -17.47
C GLY A 194 4.55 16.21 -18.00
N ARG A 195 4.71 17.51 -18.14
CA ARG A 195 5.98 18.16 -18.49
C ARG A 195 6.57 18.78 -17.23
N ALA A 196 7.88 18.68 -17.07
CA ALA A 196 8.59 19.51 -16.10
C ALA A 196 8.28 20.97 -16.39
N ARG A 197 7.82 21.69 -15.40
CA ARG A 197 7.73 23.14 -15.41
C ARG A 197 8.96 23.72 -14.76
#